data_23c1c46b4584304576a2d6bc28b28819
#
_entry.id   23c1c46b4584304576a2d6bc28b28819
#
_cell.length_a   1.000
_cell.length_b   1.000
_cell.length_c   1.000
_cell.angle_alpha   90.00
_cell.angle_beta   90.00
_cell.angle_gamma   90.00
#
_symmetry.space_group_name_H-M   'P 1'
#
loop_
_entity.id
_entity.type
_entity.pdbx_description
1 polymer ?
#
loop_
_entity_poly.entity_id
_entity_poly.type
_entity_poly.pdbx_seq_one_letter_code
_entity_poly.pdbx_strand_id
1 'polypeptide(L)'
;VSSNVLTKFADGDVALSISLTAFSSLISIVSVPYIVFLSIELFDITYIEKEISMIGISLKMFFVVTVPVIIGMITRRFANKFILKNMKIIQRISIGLFIIVFVAIYIEEWDSIVMFLSKAGTIALTLNLIMMIIGFYTAKFFASGIAQQRCISLECGLQNGTLAVFVGTQLFDNMTYMVPTAAYALIMMTTSVIFVLFLRKKIN
;
A
#
# COMPACT_ATOMS: atom_id res chain seq x y z
N VAL A 1 1.01 3.09 -6.11
CA VAL A 1 1.72 4.16 -6.87
C VAL A 1 3.14 4.31 -6.37
N SER A 2 3.38 4.37 -5.05
CA SER A 2 4.73 4.55 -4.48
C SER A 2 5.67 3.39 -4.83
N SER A 3 5.18 2.13 -4.82
CA SER A 3 5.96 0.95 -5.18
C SER A 3 6.49 1.03 -6.61
N ASN A 4 5.66 1.44 -7.58
CA ASN A 4 6.06 1.57 -8.98
C ASN A 4 7.16 2.63 -9.18
N VAL A 5 7.06 3.74 -8.43
CA VAL A 5 8.07 4.81 -8.47
C VAL A 5 9.38 4.35 -7.86
N LEU A 6 9.34 3.72 -6.69
CA LEU A 6 10.53 3.18 -6.01
C LEU A 6 11.15 2.02 -6.78
N THR A 7 10.34 1.15 -7.39
CA THR A 7 10.83 0.09 -8.29
C THR A 7 11.61 0.68 -9.47
N LYS A 8 11.13 1.77 -10.08
CA LYS A 8 11.86 2.47 -11.13
C LYS A 8 13.20 3.03 -10.64
N PHE A 9 13.23 3.63 -9.44
CA PHE A 9 14.47 4.14 -8.85
C PHE A 9 15.44 3.03 -8.43
N ALA A 10 14.96 1.83 -8.17
CA ALA A 10 15.77 0.65 -7.87
C ALA A 10 16.27 -0.10 -9.12
N ASP A 11 16.02 0.40 -10.33
CA ASP A 11 16.23 -0.32 -11.59
C ASP A 11 15.56 -1.71 -11.59
N GLY A 12 14.34 -1.76 -11.01
CA GLY A 12 13.49 -2.93 -10.98
C GLY A 12 12.53 -2.99 -12.19
N ASP A 13 11.81 -4.11 -12.30
CA ASP A 13 10.81 -4.32 -13.35
C ASP A 13 9.50 -3.57 -13.04
N VAL A 14 9.35 -2.39 -13.63
CA VAL A 14 8.17 -1.53 -13.43
C VAL A 14 6.90 -2.15 -14.01
N ALA A 15 6.99 -2.91 -15.10
CA ALA A 15 5.82 -3.56 -15.68
C ALA A 15 5.28 -4.65 -14.76
N LEU A 16 6.18 -5.43 -14.16
CA LEU A 16 5.85 -6.40 -13.13
C LEU A 16 5.24 -5.71 -11.88
N SER A 17 5.83 -4.60 -11.39
CA SER A 17 5.32 -3.83 -10.26
C SER A 17 3.86 -3.40 -10.48
N ILE A 18 3.55 -2.81 -11.63
CA ILE A 18 2.19 -2.39 -11.98
C ILE A 18 1.23 -3.59 -12.00
N SER A 19 1.67 -4.70 -12.58
CA SER A 19 0.86 -5.93 -12.68
C SER A 19 0.59 -6.54 -11.31
N LEU A 20 1.60 -6.64 -10.45
CA LEU A 20 1.47 -7.15 -9.08
C LEU A 20 0.57 -6.26 -8.24
N THR A 21 0.74 -4.94 -8.29
CA THR A 21 -0.13 -3.98 -7.59
C THR A 21 -1.59 -4.13 -8.03
N ALA A 22 -1.85 -4.26 -9.34
CA ALA A 22 -3.21 -4.44 -9.85
C ALA A 22 -3.81 -5.77 -9.37
N PHE A 23 -3.06 -6.87 -9.47
CA PHE A 23 -3.52 -8.20 -9.08
C PHE A 23 -3.74 -8.30 -7.57
N SER A 24 -2.81 -7.82 -6.75
CA SER A 24 -2.95 -7.81 -5.29
C SER A 24 -4.13 -6.94 -4.84
N SER A 25 -4.38 -5.82 -5.51
CA SER A 25 -5.54 -4.97 -5.23
C SER A 25 -6.87 -5.68 -5.50
N LEU A 26 -6.95 -6.48 -6.55
CA LEU A 26 -8.15 -7.29 -6.82
C LEU A 26 -8.35 -8.41 -5.78
N ILE A 27 -7.29 -9.11 -5.41
CA ILE A 27 -7.35 -10.14 -4.37
C ILE A 27 -7.75 -9.53 -3.02
N SER A 28 -7.27 -8.33 -2.70
CA SER A 28 -7.55 -7.66 -1.43
C SER A 28 -9.04 -7.37 -1.20
N ILE A 29 -9.85 -7.27 -2.26
CA ILE A 29 -11.30 -7.08 -2.17
C ILE A 29 -11.96 -8.21 -1.35
N VAL A 30 -11.43 -9.42 -1.48
CA VAL A 30 -11.95 -10.60 -0.77
C VAL A 30 -11.11 -10.92 0.47
N SER A 31 -9.79 -10.91 0.33
CA SER A 31 -8.89 -11.35 1.41
C SER A 31 -8.88 -10.40 2.60
N VAL A 32 -8.94 -9.08 2.39
CA VAL A 32 -8.88 -8.12 3.50
C VAL A 32 -10.11 -8.21 4.39
N PRO A 33 -11.36 -8.15 3.90
CA PRO A 33 -12.52 -8.35 4.74
C PRO A 33 -12.48 -9.68 5.50
N TYR A 34 -12.11 -10.76 4.82
CA TYR A 34 -12.01 -12.07 5.45
C TYR A 34 -11.03 -12.09 6.63
N ILE A 35 -9.81 -11.58 6.42
CA ILE A 35 -8.77 -11.52 7.46
C ILE A 35 -9.20 -10.61 8.61
N VAL A 36 -9.82 -9.47 8.32
CA VAL A 36 -10.27 -8.52 9.34
C VAL A 36 -11.36 -9.13 10.20
N PHE A 37 -12.39 -9.74 9.61
CA PHE A 37 -13.46 -10.40 10.37
C PHE A 37 -12.93 -11.57 11.20
N LEU A 38 -12.05 -12.40 10.64
CA LEU A 38 -11.38 -13.46 11.38
C LEU A 38 -10.56 -12.91 12.57
N SER A 39 -9.88 -11.78 12.39
CA SER A 39 -9.11 -11.14 13.45
C SER A 39 -10.01 -10.58 14.56
N ILE A 40 -11.13 -9.96 14.19
CA ILE A 40 -12.12 -9.46 15.15
C ILE A 40 -12.66 -10.60 16.02
N GLU A 41 -12.99 -11.73 15.40
CA GLU A 41 -13.48 -12.93 16.11
C GLU A 41 -12.40 -13.54 17.00
N LEU A 42 -11.17 -13.70 16.52
CA LEU A 42 -10.07 -14.31 17.26
C LEU A 42 -9.60 -13.49 18.47
N PHE A 43 -9.67 -12.16 18.37
CA PHE A 43 -9.21 -11.25 19.43
C PHE A 43 -10.33 -10.65 20.26
N ASP A 44 -11.58 -11.10 20.05
CA ASP A 44 -12.77 -10.60 20.75
C ASP A 44 -12.88 -9.06 20.77
N ILE A 45 -12.63 -8.46 19.59
CA ILE A 45 -12.59 -6.99 19.44
C ILE A 45 -14.01 -6.47 19.25
N THR A 46 -14.45 -5.54 20.12
CA THR A 46 -15.70 -4.83 19.92
C THR A 46 -15.57 -3.83 18.75
N TYR A 47 -16.45 -3.91 17.78
CA TYR A 47 -16.56 -2.99 16.65
C TYR A 47 -17.93 -2.33 16.63
N ILE A 48 -18.13 -1.35 15.74
CA ILE A 48 -19.40 -0.65 15.64
C ILE A 48 -20.50 -1.68 15.33
N GLU A 49 -21.52 -1.75 16.15
CA GLU A 49 -22.73 -2.59 15.98
C GLU A 49 -23.63 -2.11 14.82
N LYS A 50 -23.08 -1.53 13.77
CA LYS A 50 -23.80 -1.39 12.51
C LYS A 50 -23.83 -2.76 11.87
N GLU A 51 -24.92 -3.08 11.17
CA GLU A 51 -25.08 -4.29 10.35
C GLU A 51 -24.02 -4.37 9.22
N ILE A 52 -22.74 -4.39 9.61
CA ILE A 52 -21.62 -4.42 8.68
C ILE A 52 -21.30 -5.88 8.40
N SER A 53 -21.77 -6.36 7.26
CA SER A 53 -21.43 -7.70 6.79
C SER A 53 -20.09 -7.69 6.05
N MET A 54 -19.38 -8.82 6.09
CA MET A 54 -18.20 -9.06 5.27
C MET A 54 -18.46 -8.74 3.79
N ILE A 55 -19.63 -9.16 3.27
CA ILE A 55 -20.08 -8.89 1.89
C ILE A 55 -20.23 -7.39 1.66
N GLY A 56 -20.78 -6.65 2.60
CA GLY A 56 -20.96 -5.19 2.51
C GLY A 56 -19.61 -4.47 2.38
N ILE A 57 -18.61 -4.84 3.18
CA ILE A 57 -17.26 -4.28 3.07
C ILE A 57 -16.61 -4.69 1.75
N SER A 58 -16.70 -5.96 1.34
CA SER A 58 -16.16 -6.43 0.08
C SER A 58 -16.74 -5.68 -1.12
N LEU A 59 -18.04 -5.41 -1.14
CA LEU A 59 -18.69 -4.61 -2.17
C LEU A 59 -18.20 -3.16 -2.18
N LYS A 60 -18.09 -2.53 -1.03
CA LYS A 60 -17.53 -1.16 -0.93
C LYS A 60 -16.10 -1.12 -1.44
N MET A 61 -15.25 -2.08 -1.04
CA MET A 61 -13.88 -2.20 -1.54
C MET A 61 -13.84 -2.42 -3.06
N PHE A 62 -14.71 -3.28 -3.58
CA PHE A 62 -14.82 -3.50 -5.02
C PHE A 62 -15.10 -2.18 -5.76
N PHE A 63 -16.07 -1.39 -5.31
CA PHE A 63 -16.37 -0.11 -5.95
C PHE A 63 -15.21 0.89 -5.81
N VAL A 64 -14.62 1.02 -4.64
CA VAL A 64 -13.51 1.98 -4.40
C VAL A 64 -12.24 1.61 -5.17
N VAL A 65 -11.95 0.32 -5.35
CA VAL A 65 -10.75 -0.14 -6.07
C VAL A 65 -11.01 -0.28 -7.57
N THR A 66 -12.07 -1.00 -7.93
CA THR A 66 -12.30 -1.45 -9.31
C THR A 66 -12.85 -0.35 -10.21
N VAL A 67 -13.79 0.46 -9.69
CA VAL A 67 -14.44 1.51 -10.50
C VAL A 67 -13.44 2.57 -10.99
N PRO A 68 -12.56 3.14 -10.15
CA PRO A 68 -11.54 4.09 -10.64
C PRO A 68 -10.57 3.46 -11.65
N VAL A 69 -10.21 2.19 -11.48
CA VAL A 69 -9.35 1.47 -12.43
C VAL A 69 -10.05 1.32 -13.78
N ILE A 70 -11.32 0.88 -13.79
CA ILE A 70 -12.11 0.76 -15.02
C ILE A 70 -12.24 2.11 -15.71
N ILE A 71 -12.61 3.17 -14.98
CA ILE A 71 -12.69 4.53 -15.50
C ILE A 71 -11.35 4.96 -16.10
N GLY A 72 -10.25 4.71 -15.39
CA GLY A 72 -8.89 5.00 -15.87
C GLY A 72 -8.55 4.26 -17.17
N MET A 73 -8.90 2.98 -17.27
CA MET A 73 -8.69 2.16 -18.47
C MET A 73 -9.53 2.66 -19.65
N ILE A 74 -10.81 2.96 -19.42
CA ILE A 74 -11.72 3.52 -20.44
C ILE A 74 -11.18 4.86 -20.93
N THR A 75 -10.82 5.75 -20.00
CA THR A 75 -10.28 7.07 -20.33
C THR A 75 -8.99 6.94 -21.14
N ARG A 76 -8.10 6.02 -20.75
CA ARG A 76 -6.87 5.74 -21.50
C ARG A 76 -7.16 5.22 -22.90
N ARG A 77 -8.18 4.38 -23.07
CA ARG A 77 -8.56 3.84 -24.40
C ARG A 77 -9.07 4.94 -25.35
N PHE A 78 -9.91 5.83 -24.85
CA PHE A 78 -10.55 6.88 -25.69
C PHE A 78 -9.74 8.17 -25.78
N ALA A 79 -8.98 8.54 -24.74
CA ALA A 79 -8.22 9.78 -24.65
C ALA A 79 -6.70 9.56 -24.55
N ASN A 80 -6.17 8.47 -25.12
CA ASN A 80 -4.76 8.07 -24.98
C ASN A 80 -3.78 9.19 -25.35
N LYS A 81 -4.01 9.87 -26.47
CA LYS A 81 -3.13 10.99 -26.92
C LYS A 81 -3.10 12.13 -25.90
N PHE A 82 -4.25 12.48 -25.34
CA PHE A 82 -4.35 13.52 -24.31
C PHE A 82 -3.64 13.11 -23.02
N ILE A 83 -3.84 11.87 -22.56
CA ILE A 83 -3.22 11.33 -21.36
C ILE A 83 -1.70 11.29 -21.50
N LEU A 84 -1.19 10.75 -22.61
CA LEU A 84 0.26 10.67 -22.85
C LEU A 84 0.89 12.05 -22.92
N LYS A 85 0.24 13.02 -23.58
CA LYS A 85 0.72 14.41 -23.65
C LYS A 85 0.80 15.05 -22.24
N ASN A 86 -0.16 14.76 -21.37
CA ASN A 86 -0.27 15.37 -20.03
C ASN A 86 0.19 14.47 -18.89
N MET A 87 0.84 13.33 -19.18
CA MET A 87 1.21 12.32 -18.19
C MET A 87 1.99 12.90 -17.01
N LYS A 88 2.95 13.80 -17.24
CA LYS A 88 3.74 14.45 -16.20
C LYS A 88 2.88 15.29 -15.25
N ILE A 89 1.89 16.02 -15.81
CA ILE A 89 0.98 16.86 -15.01
C ILE A 89 0.06 15.98 -14.18
N ILE A 90 -0.53 14.95 -14.78
CA ILE A 90 -1.40 13.98 -14.10
C ILE A 90 -0.66 13.32 -12.93
N GLN A 91 0.58 12.88 -13.17
CA GLN A 91 1.41 12.30 -12.11
C GLN A 91 1.72 13.29 -10.98
N ARG A 92 2.05 14.55 -11.31
CA ARG A 92 2.30 15.59 -10.29
C ARG A 92 1.07 15.88 -9.45
N ILE A 93 -0.10 15.97 -10.07
CA ILE A 93 -1.38 16.19 -9.36
C ILE A 93 -1.67 14.99 -8.45
N SER A 94 -1.53 13.76 -8.93
CA SER A 94 -1.75 12.55 -8.13
C SER A 94 -0.81 12.47 -6.93
N ILE A 95 0.47 12.77 -7.12
CA ILE A 95 1.47 12.81 -6.04
C ILE A 95 1.14 13.95 -5.07
N GLY A 96 0.76 15.14 -5.56
CA GLY A 96 0.38 16.27 -4.72
C GLY A 96 -0.82 15.96 -3.83
N LEU A 97 -1.88 15.38 -4.40
CA LEU A 97 -3.05 14.95 -3.63
C LEU A 97 -2.69 13.87 -2.60
N PHE A 98 -1.85 12.91 -2.96
CA PHE A 98 -1.36 11.91 -2.02
C PHE A 98 -0.60 12.55 -0.85
N ILE A 99 0.31 13.49 -1.12
CA ILE A 99 1.09 14.18 -0.09
C ILE A 99 0.16 14.98 0.83
N ILE A 100 -0.85 15.69 0.29
CA ILE A 100 -1.79 16.47 1.11
C ILE A 100 -2.53 15.57 2.09
N VAL A 101 -3.12 14.47 1.63
CA VAL A 101 -3.84 13.53 2.50
C VAL A 101 -2.89 12.90 3.53
N PHE A 102 -1.69 12.54 3.10
CA PHE A 102 -0.68 11.93 3.96
C PHE A 102 -0.25 12.89 5.08
N VAL A 103 0.09 14.13 4.73
CA VAL A 103 0.50 15.16 5.70
C VAL A 103 -0.63 15.49 6.68
N ALA A 104 -1.88 15.57 6.21
CA ALA A 104 -3.02 15.85 7.08
C ALA A 104 -3.15 14.82 8.21
N ILE A 105 -3.04 13.52 7.90
CA ILE A 105 -3.08 12.44 8.91
C ILE A 105 -1.94 12.57 9.92
N TYR A 106 -0.74 12.92 9.47
CA TYR A 106 0.41 13.07 10.38
C TYR A 106 0.31 14.29 11.26
N ILE A 107 -0.29 15.39 10.79
CA ILE A 107 -0.50 16.59 11.63
C ILE A 107 -1.53 16.30 12.72
N GLU A 108 -2.60 15.58 12.37
CA GLU A 108 -3.69 15.30 13.29
C GLU A 108 -3.34 14.25 14.35
N GLU A 109 -2.64 13.16 13.95
CA GLU A 109 -2.40 11.99 14.81
C GLU A 109 -0.93 11.84 15.25
N TRP A 110 -0.13 12.91 15.19
CA TRP A 110 1.32 12.82 15.44
C TRP A 110 1.69 12.18 16.78
N ASP A 111 1.05 12.61 17.86
CA ASP A 111 1.36 12.11 19.21
C ASP A 111 1.00 10.62 19.36
N SER A 112 -0.13 10.22 18.78
CA SER A 112 -0.58 8.83 18.74
C SER A 112 0.38 7.96 17.93
N ILE A 113 0.87 8.47 16.79
CA ILE A 113 1.85 7.79 15.94
C ILE A 113 3.18 7.60 16.67
N VAL A 114 3.69 8.64 17.33
CA VAL A 114 4.94 8.58 18.11
C VAL A 114 4.80 7.57 19.26
N MET A 115 3.68 7.59 19.97
CA MET A 115 3.39 6.64 21.04
C MET A 115 3.35 5.20 20.51
N PHE A 116 2.70 4.95 19.37
CA PHE A 116 2.67 3.63 18.73
C PHE A 116 4.06 3.19 18.31
N LEU A 117 4.84 4.06 17.68
CA LEU A 117 6.22 3.75 17.26
C LEU A 117 7.11 3.39 18.45
N SER A 118 6.95 4.03 19.59
CA SER A 118 7.71 3.71 20.81
C SER A 118 7.36 2.33 21.39
N LYS A 119 6.11 1.90 21.26
CA LYS A 119 5.61 0.61 21.82
C LYS A 119 5.72 -0.56 20.84
N ALA A 120 5.43 -0.34 19.58
CA ALA A 120 5.29 -1.39 18.57
C ALA A 120 6.15 -1.15 17.31
N GLY A 121 6.89 -0.07 17.23
CA GLY A 121 7.69 0.29 16.05
C GLY A 121 8.74 -0.75 15.69
N THR A 122 9.39 -1.36 16.70
CA THR A 122 10.36 -2.45 16.49
C THR A 122 9.72 -3.67 15.84
N ILE A 123 8.51 -4.04 16.29
CA ILE A 123 7.76 -5.17 15.71
C ILE A 123 7.37 -4.85 14.27
N ALA A 124 6.85 -3.66 14.03
CA ALA A 124 6.46 -3.19 12.71
C ALA A 124 7.65 -3.12 11.74
N LEU A 125 8.80 -2.63 12.20
CA LEU A 125 10.04 -2.62 11.42
C LEU A 125 10.52 -4.03 11.09
N THR A 126 10.54 -4.92 12.08
CA THR A 126 10.94 -6.31 11.90
C THR A 126 10.03 -7.01 10.89
N LEU A 127 8.71 -6.84 11.02
CA LEU A 127 7.75 -7.38 10.07
C LEU A 127 8.02 -6.87 8.64
N ASN A 128 8.24 -5.57 8.47
CA ASN A 128 8.50 -4.99 7.16
C ASN A 128 9.78 -5.55 6.53
N LEU A 129 10.88 -5.63 7.30
CA LEU A 129 12.14 -6.19 6.82
C LEU A 129 12.02 -7.67 6.45
N ILE A 130 11.32 -8.47 7.27
CA ILE A 130 11.06 -9.88 6.98
C ILE A 130 10.29 -10.02 5.66
N MET A 131 9.23 -9.22 5.46
CA MET A 131 8.44 -9.25 4.24
C MET A 131 9.27 -8.88 2.99
N MET A 132 10.14 -7.86 3.09
CA MET A 132 11.05 -7.50 2.00
C MET A 132 12.05 -8.61 1.70
N ILE A 133 12.61 -9.24 2.74
CA ILE A 133 13.56 -10.36 2.61
C ILE A 133 12.87 -11.57 1.98
N ILE A 134 11.69 -11.96 2.47
CA ILE A 134 10.91 -13.05 1.90
C ILE A 134 10.61 -12.76 0.42
N GLY A 135 10.14 -11.56 0.10
CA GLY A 135 9.88 -11.15 -1.28
C GLY A 135 11.11 -11.26 -2.17
N PHE A 136 12.28 -10.81 -1.69
CA PHE A 136 13.54 -10.90 -2.43
C PHE A 136 13.94 -12.35 -2.70
N TYR A 137 13.91 -13.22 -1.68
CA TYR A 137 14.32 -14.62 -1.85
C TYR A 137 13.29 -15.44 -2.64
N THR A 138 12.00 -15.20 -2.46
CA THR A 138 10.95 -15.80 -3.28
C THR A 138 11.19 -15.47 -4.75
N ALA A 139 11.45 -14.20 -5.05
CA ALA A 139 11.79 -13.77 -6.41
C ALA A 139 13.10 -14.41 -6.93
N LYS A 140 14.09 -14.60 -6.07
CA LYS A 140 15.35 -15.28 -6.44
C LYS A 140 15.10 -16.71 -6.90
N PHE A 141 14.13 -17.41 -6.34
CA PHE A 141 13.81 -18.80 -6.71
C PHE A 141 12.88 -18.89 -7.92
N PHE A 142 11.93 -17.97 -8.07
CA PHE A 142 10.84 -18.07 -9.05
C PHE A 142 10.90 -17.04 -10.17
N ALA A 143 11.75 -16.03 -10.09
CA ALA A 143 11.83 -14.94 -11.05
C ALA A 143 13.15 -14.94 -11.82
N SER A 144 13.14 -14.36 -13.02
CA SER A 144 14.20 -14.51 -14.01
C SER A 144 15.36 -13.53 -13.86
N GLY A 145 15.41 -12.66 -12.86
CA GLY A 145 16.51 -11.72 -12.75
C GLY A 145 16.42 -10.72 -11.61
N ILE A 146 17.51 -9.97 -11.44
CA ILE A 146 17.68 -9.02 -10.32
C ILE A 146 16.65 -7.89 -10.36
N ALA A 147 16.20 -7.45 -11.53
CA ALA A 147 15.18 -6.42 -11.65
C ALA A 147 13.83 -6.88 -11.07
N GLN A 148 13.47 -8.15 -11.28
CA GLN A 148 12.26 -8.74 -10.69
C GLN A 148 12.40 -8.96 -9.19
N GLN A 149 13.59 -9.37 -8.72
CA GLN A 149 13.85 -9.51 -7.27
C GLN A 149 13.70 -8.19 -6.53
N ARG A 150 14.23 -7.10 -7.08
CA ARG A 150 14.07 -5.74 -6.53
C ARG A 150 12.61 -5.31 -6.52
N CYS A 151 11.89 -5.55 -7.61
CA CYS A 151 10.47 -5.26 -7.74
C CYS A 151 9.64 -5.99 -6.68
N ILE A 152 9.76 -7.31 -6.59
CA ILE A 152 8.96 -8.14 -5.68
C ILE A 152 9.29 -7.82 -4.22
N SER A 153 10.57 -7.57 -3.90
CA SER A 153 10.96 -7.14 -2.55
C SER A 153 10.28 -5.84 -2.15
N LEU A 154 10.25 -4.84 -3.05
CA LEU A 154 9.57 -3.55 -2.80
C LEU A 154 8.05 -3.71 -2.73
N GLU A 155 7.44 -4.53 -3.58
CA GLU A 155 5.99 -4.80 -3.53
C GLU A 155 5.58 -5.49 -2.22
N CYS A 156 6.38 -6.42 -1.70
CA CYS A 156 6.13 -7.06 -0.41
C CYS A 156 6.37 -6.13 0.77
N GLY A 157 7.29 -5.16 0.65
CA GLY A 157 7.57 -4.18 1.70
C GLY A 157 6.60 -3.01 1.76
N LEU A 158 6.00 -2.64 0.63
CA LEU A 158 5.11 -1.49 0.50
C LEU A 158 3.65 -1.93 0.49
N GLN A 159 2.96 -1.68 1.58
CA GLN A 159 1.56 -2.05 1.75
C GLN A 159 0.60 -0.94 1.33
N ASN A 160 -0.66 -1.30 1.07
CA ASN A 160 -1.72 -0.35 0.72
C ASN A 160 -2.36 0.26 1.98
N GLY A 161 -1.66 1.23 2.61
CA GLY A 161 -2.15 1.91 3.81
C GLY A 161 -3.47 2.65 3.60
N THR A 162 -3.71 3.21 2.42
CA THR A 162 -4.97 3.90 2.11
C THR A 162 -6.16 2.94 2.17
N LEU A 163 -5.98 1.73 1.66
CA LEU A 163 -7.02 0.71 1.73
C LEU A 163 -7.25 0.24 3.17
N ALA A 164 -6.18 0.11 3.96
CA ALA A 164 -6.28 -0.25 5.38
C ALA A 164 -7.04 0.82 6.17
N VAL A 165 -6.74 2.12 5.96
CA VAL A 165 -7.48 3.22 6.56
C VAL A 165 -8.96 3.18 6.13
N PHE A 166 -9.24 3.00 4.83
CA PHE A 166 -10.62 2.91 4.34
C PHE A 166 -11.40 1.79 5.04
N VAL A 167 -10.84 0.60 5.14
CA VAL A 167 -11.52 -0.53 5.82
C VAL A 167 -11.70 -0.24 7.31
N GLY A 168 -10.68 0.31 7.97
CA GLY A 168 -10.75 0.68 9.38
C GLY A 168 -11.87 1.69 9.66
N THR A 169 -12.02 2.73 8.84
CA THR A 169 -13.09 3.72 8.98
C THR A 169 -14.50 3.18 8.73
N GLN A 170 -14.62 2.01 8.10
CA GLN A 170 -15.91 1.32 7.96
C GLN A 170 -16.28 0.53 9.22
N LEU A 171 -15.32 0.13 10.04
CA LEU A 171 -15.47 -0.77 11.18
C LEU A 171 -15.42 -0.03 12.52
N PHE A 172 -14.65 1.05 12.58
CA PHE A 172 -14.36 1.76 13.84
C PHE A 172 -14.63 3.25 13.68
N ASP A 173 -15.35 3.84 14.64
CA ASP A 173 -15.60 5.30 14.67
C ASP A 173 -14.37 6.06 15.20
N ASN A 174 -13.49 5.40 15.96
CA ASN A 174 -12.34 6.04 16.57
C ASN A 174 -11.13 5.96 15.64
N MET A 175 -10.58 7.13 15.27
CA MET A 175 -9.40 7.25 14.42
C MET A 175 -8.13 6.62 15.01
N THR A 176 -8.09 6.38 16.32
CA THR A 176 -6.96 5.69 16.98
C THR A 176 -6.70 4.30 16.38
N TYR A 177 -7.72 3.63 15.87
CA TYR A 177 -7.53 2.35 15.14
C TYR A 177 -6.76 2.47 13.83
N MET A 178 -6.62 3.70 13.29
CA MET A 178 -5.84 3.96 12.07
C MET A 178 -4.37 4.25 12.36
N VAL A 179 -4.02 4.56 13.62
CA VAL A 179 -2.66 4.90 14.05
C VAL A 179 -1.62 3.83 13.66
N PRO A 180 -1.86 2.52 13.86
CA PRO A 180 -0.92 1.50 13.42
C PRO A 180 -0.60 1.56 11.93
N THR A 181 -1.62 1.82 11.09
CA THR A 181 -1.45 1.94 9.65
C THR A 181 -0.62 3.17 9.27
N ALA A 182 -0.87 4.32 9.91
CA ALA A 182 -0.11 5.55 9.68
C ALA A 182 1.35 5.38 10.13
N ALA A 183 1.59 4.83 11.31
CA ALA A 183 2.92 4.55 11.82
C ALA A 183 3.68 3.54 10.93
N TYR A 184 3.01 2.48 10.49
CA TYR A 184 3.60 1.51 9.56
C TYR A 184 3.95 2.14 8.21
N ALA A 185 3.16 3.11 7.74
CA ALA A 185 3.44 3.81 6.49
C ALA A 185 4.78 4.58 6.55
N LEU A 186 5.14 5.18 7.69
CA LEU A 186 6.48 5.78 7.89
C LEU A 186 7.60 4.73 7.78
N ILE A 187 7.42 3.61 8.45
CA ILE A 187 8.41 2.52 8.47
C ILE A 187 8.62 2.00 7.04
N MET A 188 7.55 1.61 6.35
CA MET A 188 7.66 1.01 5.01
C MET A 188 8.24 1.97 3.97
N MET A 189 7.94 3.27 4.06
CA MET A 189 8.52 4.28 3.18
C MET A 189 10.01 4.46 3.47
N THR A 190 10.40 4.57 4.74
CA THR A 190 11.79 4.75 5.16
C THR A 190 12.65 3.55 4.76
N THR A 191 12.21 2.33 5.07
CA THR A 191 12.94 1.10 4.72
C THR A 191 13.07 0.91 3.21
N SER A 192 12.01 1.20 2.45
CA SER A 192 12.03 1.09 1.00
C SER A 192 12.97 2.12 0.35
N VAL A 193 12.99 3.37 0.86
CA VAL A 193 13.93 4.40 0.39
C VAL A 193 15.36 3.99 0.71
N ILE A 194 15.63 3.53 1.93
CA ILE A 194 16.97 3.04 2.33
C ILE A 194 17.40 1.89 1.41
N PHE A 195 16.52 0.94 1.14
CA PHE A 195 16.78 -0.19 0.24
C PHE A 195 17.15 0.29 -1.17
N VAL A 196 16.40 1.23 -1.73
CA VAL A 196 16.68 1.82 -3.05
C VAL A 196 18.04 2.52 -3.07
N LEU A 197 18.34 3.33 -2.05
CA LEU A 197 19.62 4.05 -1.95
C LEU A 197 20.80 3.08 -1.83
N PHE A 198 20.65 2.01 -1.05
CA PHE A 198 21.66 0.97 -0.91
C PHE A 198 21.94 0.26 -2.25
N LEU A 199 20.90 -0.06 -3.01
CA LEU A 199 21.05 -0.68 -4.33
C LEU A 199 21.76 0.24 -5.32
N ARG A 200 21.43 1.53 -5.33
CA ARG A 200 22.06 2.51 -6.23
C ARG A 200 23.55 2.73 -5.92
N LYS A 201 23.92 2.74 -4.64
CA LYS A 201 25.34 2.85 -4.24
C LYS A 201 26.21 1.67 -4.70
N LYS A 202 25.59 0.51 -4.92
CA LYS A 202 26.31 -0.70 -5.36
C LYS A 202 26.49 -0.77 -6.88
N ILE A 203 25.83 0.10 -7.63
CA ILE A 203 25.87 0.16 -9.10
C ILE A 203 26.88 1.21 -9.59
N ASN A 204 27.16 2.23 -8.78
CA ASN A 204 28.21 3.23 -9.00
C ASN A 204 29.52 2.79 -8.33
#